data_1a1cba33a1f2b6f0f1e6975dfa88417e
#
_entry.id   1a1cba33a1f2b6f0f1e6975dfa88417e
#
_cell.length_a   1.000
_cell.length_b   1.000
_cell.length_c   1.000
_cell.angle_alpha   90.00
_cell.angle_beta   90.00
_cell.angle_gamma   90.00
#
_symmetry.space_group_name_H-M   'P 1'
#
loop_
_entity.id
_entity.type
_entity.pdbx_description
1 polymer ?
#
loop_
_entity_poly.entity_id
_entity_poly.type
_entity_poly.pdbx_seq_one_letter_code
_entity_poly.pdbx_strand_id
1 'polypeptide(L)'
;MEEDWVLHGSRPEDQKVGLISWAGTYLTAENYGNKITAVAKGLGRRQTWELIVCNEQDEDCQAVVRLQSIHGHILLPEGDGSVYCGWPRNTQHGYFLLRFHRHGKWTLQCMITGHYLESDGEDVFCNSRVLSAYHMWAPRPALHVHVMLYSPITRCYVRASPEQGCVWVDAPVPYLEECGFLLHFNEGLYHLESSSHHFLSQNDRLVSRPSQQTAFHLQLRPGGQIALGDGEGCLLYPQGSRALLGLGSSPMGGEEWFVLQHCTAWITIKSKNRKFVTIISELEVCARSERMTPMSFFQYESNANTNAIQLRSVTGQYLAQRSHRAVVGDGQKLEPDAIFCVSWNCGKIVLRAANGRYLGVTSNGFLIATALHPGPCEEFRIRLVNRPFLALRGRYGYVGTSSEHDQLQCNMDQPDCIQLLPCRQSIYHFQAQGGTFWSLTAYGTFRPWGKFALNFCLELRGSNLLAVLAPNGYYIRADSSGVLLADSEAITSECLWEF
;
A
#
# COMPACT_ATOMS: atom_id res chain seq x y z
N MET A 1 9.12 5.78 28.72
CA MET A 1 7.80 5.86 28.06
C MET A 1 8.08 5.57 26.59
N GLU A 2 8.01 4.28 26.27
CA GLU A 2 8.22 3.73 24.95
C GLU A 2 6.84 3.74 24.27
N GLU A 3 6.56 4.77 23.51
CA GLU A 3 5.35 4.81 22.69
C GLU A 3 5.58 3.97 21.45
N ASP A 4 4.75 2.94 21.33
CA ASP A 4 4.67 2.04 20.20
C ASP A 4 4.55 2.81 18.89
N TRP A 5 5.57 2.72 18.08
CA TRP A 5 5.62 3.21 16.72
C TRP A 5 4.77 2.32 15.80
N VAL A 6 3.49 2.20 16.08
CA VAL A 6 2.56 1.62 15.11
C VAL A 6 2.29 2.68 14.05
N LEU A 7 3.01 2.58 12.96
CA LEU A 7 2.70 3.31 11.73
C LEU A 7 1.29 2.93 11.29
N HIS A 8 0.35 3.84 11.47
CA HIS A 8 -1.04 3.67 11.06
C HIS A 8 -1.18 3.70 9.53
N GLY A 9 -1.00 2.53 8.94
CA GLY A 9 -1.61 2.21 7.68
C GLY A 9 -2.38 0.92 7.88
N SER A 10 -3.64 0.97 8.16
CA SER A 10 -4.56 -0.06 8.65
C SER A 10 -4.30 -0.45 10.12
N ARG A 11 -5.35 -0.40 10.93
CA ARG A 11 -5.33 -1.05 12.23
C ARG A 11 -5.07 -2.54 11.99
N PRO A 12 -4.35 -3.25 12.86
CA PRO A 12 -4.22 -4.71 12.77
C PRO A 12 -5.59 -5.42 12.69
N GLU A 13 -6.64 -4.73 13.15
CA GLU A 13 -8.03 -5.16 13.16
C GLU A 13 -8.69 -5.19 11.77
N ASP A 14 -8.16 -4.44 10.77
CA ASP A 14 -8.79 -4.30 9.44
C ASP A 14 -8.08 -5.16 8.39
N GLN A 15 -7.81 -6.42 8.69
CA GLN A 15 -7.16 -7.30 7.74
C GLN A 15 -8.12 -7.68 6.60
N LYS A 16 -7.82 -7.20 5.38
CA LYS A 16 -8.54 -7.52 4.17
C LYS A 16 -7.84 -8.60 3.37
N VAL A 17 -8.61 -9.61 2.98
CA VAL A 17 -8.09 -10.78 2.27
C VAL A 17 -9.01 -11.18 1.12
N GLY A 18 -8.43 -11.76 0.08
CA GLY A 18 -9.13 -12.60 -0.88
C GLY A 18 -8.93 -14.07 -0.50
N LEU A 19 -9.93 -14.90 -0.69
CA LEU A 19 -9.84 -16.34 -0.47
C LEU A 19 -9.96 -17.05 -1.82
N ILE A 20 -8.90 -17.77 -2.20
CA ILE A 20 -8.81 -18.49 -3.46
C ILE A 20 -9.14 -19.95 -3.22
N SER A 21 -10.10 -20.47 -3.96
CA SER A 21 -10.53 -21.88 -3.93
C SER A 21 -9.45 -22.80 -4.55
N TRP A 22 -9.64 -24.09 -4.44
CA TRP A 22 -8.80 -25.08 -5.12
C TRP A 22 -8.80 -24.96 -6.64
N ALA A 23 -9.89 -24.40 -7.24
CA ALA A 23 -10.02 -24.14 -8.67
C ALA A 23 -9.32 -22.85 -9.14
N GLY A 24 -8.67 -22.10 -8.24
CA GLY A 24 -8.00 -20.84 -8.56
C GLY A 24 -8.96 -19.65 -8.67
N THR A 25 -10.20 -19.78 -8.20
CA THR A 25 -11.23 -18.74 -8.23
C THR A 25 -11.47 -18.15 -6.84
N TYR A 26 -11.94 -16.89 -6.78
CA TYR A 26 -12.08 -16.15 -5.52
C TYR A 26 -13.49 -16.25 -4.94
N LEU A 27 -13.56 -16.41 -3.61
CA LEU A 27 -14.78 -16.22 -2.84
C LEU A 27 -15.34 -14.82 -3.08
N THR A 28 -16.55 -14.73 -3.62
CA THR A 28 -17.16 -13.51 -4.12
C THR A 28 -18.51 -13.24 -3.46
N ALA A 29 -18.67 -12.02 -2.91
CA ALA A 29 -19.99 -11.52 -2.47
C ALA A 29 -20.65 -10.82 -3.66
N GLU A 30 -21.73 -11.38 -4.20
CA GLU A 30 -22.42 -10.81 -5.35
C GLU A 30 -23.22 -9.55 -4.97
N ASN A 31 -23.41 -8.65 -5.94
CA ASN A 31 -24.12 -7.39 -5.70
C ASN A 31 -25.62 -7.57 -5.45
N TYR A 32 -26.19 -8.69 -5.90
CA TYR A 32 -27.61 -8.97 -5.84
C TYR A 32 -27.90 -10.32 -5.17
N GLY A 33 -29.00 -10.39 -4.44
CA GLY A 33 -29.52 -11.62 -3.86
C GLY A 33 -28.72 -12.19 -2.70
N ASN A 34 -27.77 -11.42 -2.14
CA ASN A 34 -26.88 -11.88 -1.06
C ASN A 34 -26.10 -13.17 -1.41
N LYS A 35 -26.02 -13.49 -2.70
CA LYS A 35 -25.41 -14.73 -3.20
C LYS A 35 -23.89 -14.71 -3.01
N ILE A 36 -23.34 -15.88 -2.71
CA ILE A 36 -21.89 -16.14 -2.66
C ILE A 36 -21.54 -17.11 -3.78
N THR A 37 -20.46 -16.79 -4.51
CA THR A 37 -19.93 -17.62 -5.59
C THR A 37 -18.40 -17.74 -5.50
N ALA A 38 -17.83 -18.63 -6.29
CA ALA A 38 -16.39 -18.78 -6.45
C ALA A 38 -16.02 -18.89 -7.93
N VAL A 39 -16.38 -17.85 -8.74
CA VAL A 39 -16.17 -17.84 -10.20
C VAL A 39 -15.16 -16.79 -10.66
N ALA A 40 -14.90 -15.78 -9.84
CA ALA A 40 -14.01 -14.67 -10.21
C ALA A 40 -12.56 -15.12 -10.25
N LYS A 41 -11.82 -14.74 -11.29
CA LYS A 41 -10.39 -15.06 -11.46
C LYS A 41 -9.44 -14.00 -10.88
N GLY A 42 -9.95 -12.82 -10.51
CA GLY A 42 -9.16 -11.70 -10.00
C GLY A 42 -9.67 -11.20 -8.64
N LEU A 43 -8.78 -10.53 -7.90
CA LEU A 43 -9.08 -9.91 -6.61
C LEU A 43 -9.61 -8.49 -6.79
N GLY A 44 -10.91 -8.37 -6.97
CA GLY A 44 -11.61 -7.07 -6.99
C GLY A 44 -12.28 -6.76 -5.65
N ARG A 45 -13.09 -5.68 -5.64
CA ARG A 45 -13.81 -5.24 -4.45
C ARG A 45 -14.76 -6.30 -3.88
N ARG A 46 -15.46 -7.05 -4.73
CA ARG A 46 -16.41 -8.11 -4.32
C ARG A 46 -15.75 -9.37 -3.78
N GLN A 47 -14.47 -9.58 -4.10
CA GLN A 47 -13.61 -10.68 -3.66
C GLN A 47 -12.83 -10.35 -2.41
N THR A 48 -12.90 -9.09 -1.95
CA THR A 48 -12.21 -8.61 -0.76
C THR A 48 -13.10 -8.78 0.47
N TRP A 49 -12.57 -9.51 1.44
CA TRP A 49 -13.22 -9.80 2.72
C TRP A 49 -12.41 -9.19 3.85
N GLU A 50 -13.10 -8.57 4.79
CA GLU A 50 -12.51 -8.14 6.05
C GLU A 50 -12.57 -9.29 7.05
N LEU A 51 -11.40 -9.65 7.58
CA LEU A 51 -11.27 -10.72 8.56
C LEU A 51 -11.40 -10.14 9.97
N ILE A 52 -12.57 -10.31 10.57
CA ILE A 52 -12.83 -9.89 11.95
C ILE A 52 -12.41 -11.02 12.89
N VAL A 53 -11.32 -10.81 13.64
CA VAL A 53 -10.81 -11.75 14.64
C VAL A 53 -11.56 -11.53 15.94
N CYS A 54 -12.15 -12.58 16.48
CA CYS A 54 -12.98 -12.52 17.70
C CYS A 54 -12.26 -13.11 18.90
N ASN A 55 -11.37 -14.07 18.71
CA ASN A 55 -10.52 -14.65 19.72
C ASN A 55 -9.33 -15.35 19.07
N GLU A 56 -8.12 -15.14 19.59
CA GLU A 56 -6.92 -15.88 19.21
C GLU A 56 -6.67 -16.97 20.25
N GLN A 57 -6.57 -18.23 19.79
CA GLN A 57 -6.19 -19.35 20.66
C GLN A 57 -4.75 -19.74 20.30
N ASP A 58 -3.84 -19.51 21.22
CA ASP A 58 -2.38 -19.50 21.02
C ASP A 58 -1.74 -20.88 20.83
N GLU A 59 -2.38 -21.98 21.23
CA GLU A 59 -1.69 -23.28 21.31
C GLU A 59 -1.80 -24.17 20.07
N ASP A 60 -2.77 -23.91 19.12
CA ASP A 60 -3.03 -24.81 17.99
C ASP A 60 -3.07 -24.13 16.60
N CYS A 61 -2.48 -22.96 16.43
CA CYS A 61 -2.58 -22.20 15.17
C CYS A 61 -4.04 -22.05 14.70
N GLN A 62 -4.94 -21.65 15.59
CA GLN A 62 -6.37 -21.49 15.34
C GLN A 62 -6.84 -20.10 15.77
N ALA A 63 -7.84 -19.57 15.07
CA ALA A 63 -8.51 -18.32 15.43
C ALA A 63 -10.02 -18.43 15.19
N VAL A 64 -10.82 -17.74 15.98
CA VAL A 64 -12.25 -17.59 15.74
C VAL A 64 -12.47 -16.29 14.97
N VAL A 65 -13.04 -16.40 13.76
CA VAL A 65 -13.17 -15.28 12.83
C VAL A 65 -14.57 -15.14 12.25
N ARG A 66 -14.87 -13.94 11.75
CA ARG A 66 -15.95 -13.66 10.82
C ARG A 66 -15.38 -13.06 9.53
N LEU A 67 -16.04 -13.32 8.43
CA LEU A 67 -15.74 -12.73 7.13
C LEU A 67 -16.80 -11.70 6.80
N GLN A 68 -16.41 -10.42 6.69
CA GLN A 68 -17.28 -9.33 6.32
C GLN A 68 -17.00 -8.89 4.88
N SER A 69 -18.05 -8.80 4.09
CA SER A 69 -17.97 -8.31 2.72
C SER A 69 -17.80 -6.80 2.66
N ILE A 70 -17.44 -6.27 1.50
CA ILE A 70 -17.34 -4.81 1.25
C ILE A 70 -18.68 -4.06 1.53
N HIS A 71 -19.81 -4.77 1.52
CA HIS A 71 -21.13 -4.20 1.82
C HIS A 71 -21.46 -4.18 3.31
N GLY A 72 -20.53 -4.61 4.17
CA GLY A 72 -20.74 -4.72 5.62
C GLY A 72 -21.49 -5.95 6.06
N HIS A 73 -21.88 -6.86 5.13
CA HIS A 73 -22.59 -8.10 5.42
C HIS A 73 -21.61 -9.21 5.79
N ILE A 74 -22.02 -10.06 6.72
CA ILE A 74 -21.24 -11.23 7.18
C ILE A 74 -21.54 -12.45 6.31
N LEU A 75 -20.53 -13.29 6.08
CA LEU A 75 -20.67 -14.61 5.47
C LEU A 75 -21.38 -15.55 6.45
N LEU A 76 -22.52 -16.07 6.07
CA LEU A 76 -23.42 -16.85 6.93
C LEU A 76 -23.73 -18.21 6.32
N PRO A 77 -23.32 -19.32 6.96
CA PRO A 77 -23.77 -20.65 6.59
C PRO A 77 -25.12 -20.97 7.23
N GLU A 78 -26.00 -21.64 6.48
CA GLU A 78 -27.29 -22.15 6.95
C GLU A 78 -27.23 -23.66 7.29
N GLY A 79 -28.26 -24.14 7.97
CA GLY A 79 -28.34 -25.55 8.38
C GLY A 79 -28.48 -26.54 7.23
N ASP A 80 -28.94 -26.10 6.05
CA ASP A 80 -29.07 -26.90 4.83
C ASP A 80 -27.76 -26.94 4.01
N GLY A 81 -26.71 -26.26 4.48
CA GLY A 81 -25.39 -26.18 3.83
C GLY A 81 -25.26 -25.04 2.84
N SER A 82 -26.29 -24.25 2.59
CA SER A 82 -26.21 -23.06 1.76
C SER A 82 -25.41 -21.95 2.48
N VAL A 83 -24.79 -21.02 1.71
CA VAL A 83 -24.05 -19.91 2.23
C VAL A 83 -24.51 -18.62 1.57
N TYR A 84 -24.68 -17.56 2.36
CA TYR A 84 -25.08 -16.25 1.86
C TYR A 84 -24.43 -15.11 2.64
N CYS A 85 -24.52 -13.88 2.15
CA CYS A 85 -24.13 -12.66 2.87
C CYS A 85 -25.34 -12.00 3.52
N GLY A 86 -25.25 -11.65 4.82
CA GLY A 86 -26.36 -11.00 5.49
C GLY A 86 -26.01 -10.49 6.89
N TRP A 87 -27.06 -10.16 7.64
CA TRP A 87 -26.93 -9.78 9.05
C TRP A 87 -27.07 -11.04 9.92
N PRO A 88 -26.20 -11.24 10.93
CA PRO A 88 -26.29 -12.39 11.83
C PRO A 88 -27.61 -12.42 12.57
N ARG A 89 -28.29 -13.58 12.62
CA ARG A 89 -29.56 -13.76 13.37
C ARG A 89 -29.36 -13.84 14.87
N ASN A 90 -28.18 -14.23 15.31
CA ASN A 90 -27.79 -14.30 16.72
C ASN A 90 -26.28 -14.04 16.86
N THR A 91 -25.79 -13.98 18.09
CA THR A 91 -24.41 -13.65 18.40
C THR A 91 -23.38 -14.67 17.91
N GLN A 92 -23.78 -15.93 17.71
CA GLN A 92 -22.89 -17.01 17.27
C GLN A 92 -22.95 -17.26 15.74
N HIS A 93 -23.91 -16.69 15.03
CA HIS A 93 -24.06 -16.90 13.59
C HIS A 93 -22.94 -16.23 12.79
N GLY A 94 -22.31 -16.99 11.88
CA GLY A 94 -21.23 -16.54 11.03
C GLY A 94 -19.83 -16.61 11.65
N TYR A 95 -19.68 -17.28 12.79
CA TYR A 95 -18.34 -17.59 13.32
C TYR A 95 -17.78 -18.85 12.68
N PHE A 96 -16.54 -18.75 12.29
CA PHE A 96 -15.74 -19.85 11.78
C PHE A 96 -14.51 -20.06 12.65
N LEU A 97 -14.19 -21.33 12.90
CA LEU A 97 -12.87 -21.73 13.40
C LEU A 97 -11.93 -21.78 12.20
N LEU A 98 -11.02 -20.84 12.14
CA LEU A 98 -9.96 -20.75 11.13
C LEU A 98 -8.79 -21.63 11.58
N ARG A 99 -8.34 -22.54 10.71
CA ARG A 99 -7.14 -23.34 10.92
C ARG A 99 -6.13 -23.11 9.82
N PHE A 100 -4.86 -22.97 10.20
CA PHE A 100 -3.74 -22.79 9.30
C PHE A 100 -3.14 -24.14 8.92
N HIS A 101 -2.93 -24.35 7.64
CA HIS A 101 -2.32 -25.56 7.10
C HIS A 101 -0.94 -25.24 6.52
N ARG A 102 -0.14 -26.30 6.31
CA ARG A 102 1.12 -26.20 5.57
C ARG A 102 0.88 -25.54 4.20
N HIS A 103 1.88 -24.86 3.68
CA HIS A 103 1.82 -24.07 2.44
C HIS A 103 0.82 -22.91 2.47
N GLY A 104 0.53 -22.37 3.68
CA GLY A 104 -0.25 -21.15 3.84
C GLY A 104 -1.76 -21.27 3.58
N LYS A 105 -2.29 -22.47 3.36
CA LYS A 105 -3.74 -22.65 3.15
C LYS A 105 -4.53 -22.59 4.44
N TRP A 106 -5.79 -22.20 4.34
CA TRP A 106 -6.76 -22.09 5.42
C TRP A 106 -7.92 -23.07 5.26
N THR A 107 -8.49 -23.51 6.38
CA THR A 107 -9.83 -24.07 6.45
C THR A 107 -10.69 -23.27 7.40
N LEU A 108 -11.96 -23.11 7.06
CA LEU A 108 -12.96 -22.35 7.79
C LEU A 108 -14.07 -23.33 8.21
N GLN A 109 -14.13 -23.69 9.49
CA GLN A 109 -15.14 -24.60 10.04
C GLN A 109 -16.23 -23.81 10.76
N CYS A 110 -17.48 -23.90 10.32
CA CYS A 110 -18.62 -23.26 10.98
C CYS A 110 -18.75 -23.76 12.43
N MET A 111 -18.76 -22.85 13.39
CA MET A 111 -18.81 -23.23 14.82
C MET A 111 -20.14 -23.81 15.25
N ILE A 112 -21.25 -23.51 14.55
CA ILE A 112 -22.58 -24.03 14.89
C ILE A 112 -22.79 -25.45 14.34
N THR A 113 -22.46 -25.68 13.08
CA THR A 113 -22.73 -26.94 12.39
C THR A 113 -21.57 -27.92 12.39
N GLY A 114 -20.34 -27.41 12.59
CA GLY A 114 -19.09 -28.15 12.47
C GLY A 114 -18.73 -28.49 11.01
N HIS A 115 -19.44 -27.93 10.03
CA HIS A 115 -19.16 -28.12 8.62
C HIS A 115 -18.09 -27.14 8.13
N TYR A 116 -17.31 -27.54 7.13
CA TYR A 116 -16.30 -26.71 6.50
C TYR A 116 -16.88 -25.92 5.33
N LEU A 117 -16.37 -24.68 5.17
CA LEU A 117 -16.62 -23.87 3.98
C LEU A 117 -15.90 -24.51 2.80
N GLU A 118 -16.61 -24.80 1.73
CA GLU A 118 -16.09 -25.46 0.52
C GLU A 118 -16.61 -24.79 -0.76
N SER A 119 -15.93 -25.07 -1.86
CA SER A 119 -16.37 -24.66 -3.20
C SER A 119 -16.14 -25.79 -4.19
N ASP A 120 -17.10 -25.99 -5.10
CA ASP A 120 -16.96 -26.89 -6.25
C ASP A 120 -16.24 -26.24 -7.44
N GLY A 121 -15.90 -24.95 -7.33
CA GLY A 121 -15.28 -24.14 -8.36
C GLY A 121 -16.21 -23.07 -8.93
N GLU A 122 -17.50 -23.13 -8.65
CA GLU A 122 -18.53 -22.16 -9.04
C GLU A 122 -19.35 -21.69 -7.85
N ASP A 123 -19.99 -22.63 -7.14
CA ASP A 123 -20.79 -22.34 -5.97
C ASP A 123 -20.04 -22.61 -4.67
N VAL A 124 -20.56 -22.08 -3.57
CA VAL A 124 -19.96 -22.16 -2.23
C VAL A 124 -20.97 -22.78 -1.26
N PHE A 125 -20.50 -23.74 -0.48
CA PHE A 125 -21.31 -24.51 0.45
C PHE A 125 -20.63 -24.63 1.82
N CYS A 126 -21.40 -25.09 2.82
CA CYS A 126 -20.91 -25.44 4.15
C CYS A 126 -21.63 -26.68 4.66
N ASN A 127 -21.39 -27.84 4.03
CA ASN A 127 -22.22 -29.05 4.22
C ASN A 127 -21.44 -30.31 4.60
N SER A 128 -20.07 -30.28 4.57
CA SER A 128 -19.24 -31.44 4.88
C SER A 128 -18.44 -31.25 6.20
N ARG A 129 -18.37 -32.33 6.98
CA ARG A 129 -17.50 -32.42 8.18
C ARG A 129 -16.18 -33.13 7.89
N VAL A 130 -16.04 -33.73 6.72
CA VAL A 130 -14.83 -34.45 6.31
C VAL A 130 -13.97 -33.56 5.46
N LEU A 131 -12.75 -33.32 5.90
CA LEU A 131 -11.82 -32.43 5.23
C LEU A 131 -11.34 -33.01 3.89
N SER A 132 -11.36 -32.19 2.84
CA SER A 132 -10.86 -32.51 1.50
C SER A 132 -10.18 -31.31 0.87
N ALA A 133 -9.68 -31.46 -0.35
CA ALA A 133 -9.08 -30.36 -1.11
C ALA A 133 -10.04 -29.20 -1.39
N TYR A 134 -11.35 -29.48 -1.49
CA TYR A 134 -12.40 -28.49 -1.76
C TYR A 134 -12.59 -27.47 -0.62
N HIS A 135 -12.13 -27.80 0.60
CA HIS A 135 -12.21 -26.97 1.79
C HIS A 135 -10.97 -26.07 1.99
N MET A 136 -9.95 -26.23 1.13
CA MET A 136 -8.68 -25.50 1.26
C MET A 136 -8.74 -24.18 0.50
N TRP A 137 -8.65 -23.10 1.24
CA TRP A 137 -8.62 -21.74 0.73
C TRP A 137 -7.20 -21.15 0.84
N ALA A 138 -6.69 -20.59 -0.26
CA ALA A 138 -5.43 -19.84 -0.21
C ALA A 138 -5.74 -18.37 0.06
N PRO A 139 -5.28 -17.80 1.20
CA PRO A 139 -5.49 -16.38 1.48
C PRO A 139 -4.54 -15.53 0.63
N ARG A 140 -5.08 -14.44 0.08
CA ARG A 140 -4.31 -13.40 -0.60
C ARG A 140 -4.53 -12.07 0.12
N PRO A 141 -3.47 -11.40 0.64
CA PRO A 141 -3.60 -10.06 1.20
C PRO A 141 -4.24 -9.11 0.18
N ALA A 142 -5.31 -8.41 0.56
CA ALA A 142 -5.99 -7.45 -0.29
C ALA A 142 -5.39 -6.05 -0.13
N LEU A 143 -4.05 -5.98 -0.08
CA LEU A 143 -3.27 -4.76 -0.03
C LEU A 143 -2.83 -4.33 -1.43
N HIS A 144 -2.38 -3.08 -1.53
CA HIS A 144 -1.68 -2.60 -2.71
C HIS A 144 -0.39 -3.40 -2.91
N VAL A 145 0.02 -3.63 -4.17
CA VAL A 145 1.22 -4.43 -4.45
C VAL A 145 2.52 -3.80 -3.97
N HIS A 146 2.55 -2.48 -3.80
CA HIS A 146 3.71 -1.76 -3.28
C HIS A 146 3.67 -1.74 -1.75
N VAL A 147 4.53 -2.54 -1.14
CA VAL A 147 4.50 -2.87 0.29
C VAL A 147 5.83 -2.63 0.98
N MET A 148 5.77 -2.53 2.28
CA MET A 148 6.92 -2.58 3.20
C MET A 148 6.71 -3.74 4.16
N LEU A 149 7.81 -4.38 4.55
CA LEU A 149 7.81 -5.44 5.57
C LEU A 149 8.47 -4.91 6.84
N TYR A 150 7.73 -4.93 7.94
CA TYR A 150 8.22 -4.53 9.26
C TYR A 150 8.38 -5.76 10.14
N SER A 151 9.53 -5.92 10.76
CA SER A 151 9.78 -6.95 11.76
C SER A 151 9.46 -6.43 13.16
N PRO A 152 8.43 -6.95 13.86
CA PRO A 152 8.10 -6.51 15.21
C PRO A 152 9.21 -6.84 16.22
N ILE A 153 9.95 -7.93 16.00
CA ILE A 153 11.03 -8.39 16.90
C ILE A 153 12.24 -7.46 16.83
N THR A 154 12.74 -7.19 15.60
CA THR A 154 13.90 -6.29 15.43
C THR A 154 13.52 -4.80 15.48
N ARG A 155 12.22 -4.49 15.37
CA ARG A 155 11.69 -3.14 15.24
C ARG A 155 12.27 -2.37 14.04
N CYS A 156 12.60 -3.10 12.98
CA CYS A 156 13.19 -2.56 11.75
C CYS A 156 12.39 -3.00 10.52
N TYR A 157 12.53 -2.22 9.45
CA TYR A 157 12.01 -2.54 8.13
C TYR A 157 13.01 -3.33 7.32
N VAL A 158 12.49 -4.17 6.45
CA VAL A 158 13.24 -4.88 5.42
C VAL A 158 13.71 -3.89 4.38
N ARG A 159 14.98 -3.98 3.98
CA ARG A 159 15.64 -3.08 3.04
C ARG A 159 16.50 -3.86 2.04
N ALA A 160 16.29 -3.62 0.75
CA ALA A 160 17.16 -4.16 -0.28
C ALA A 160 18.50 -3.38 -0.33
N SER A 161 19.60 -4.08 -0.60
CA SER A 161 20.91 -3.48 -0.86
C SER A 161 21.45 -3.97 -2.21
N PRO A 162 21.13 -3.27 -3.31
CA PRO A 162 21.55 -3.69 -4.65
C PRO A 162 23.07 -3.79 -4.79
N GLU A 163 23.81 -2.89 -4.12
CA GLU A 163 25.29 -2.89 -4.15
C GLU A 163 25.89 -4.15 -3.52
N GLN A 164 25.23 -4.69 -2.48
CA GLN A 164 25.63 -5.92 -1.79
C GLN A 164 24.95 -7.17 -2.35
N GLY A 165 23.92 -6.99 -3.18
CA GLY A 165 23.13 -8.05 -3.79
C GLY A 165 22.30 -8.87 -2.80
N CYS A 166 21.88 -8.26 -1.67
CA CYS A 166 21.16 -8.93 -0.59
C CYS A 166 20.12 -8.01 0.07
N VAL A 167 19.39 -8.53 1.04
CA VAL A 167 18.30 -7.84 1.76
C VAL A 167 18.57 -7.88 3.27
N TRP A 168 18.40 -6.74 3.94
CA TRP A 168 18.63 -6.57 5.37
C TRP A 168 17.37 -6.21 6.12
N VAL A 169 17.33 -6.48 7.43
CA VAL A 169 16.23 -6.07 8.34
C VAL A 169 16.80 -5.07 9.34
N ASP A 170 17.23 -3.90 8.87
CA ASP A 170 18.02 -2.94 9.65
C ASP A 170 17.57 -1.47 9.50
N ALA A 171 16.53 -1.19 8.71
CA ALA A 171 16.06 0.17 8.53
C ALA A 171 15.08 0.58 9.64
N PRO A 172 15.42 1.55 10.52
CA PRO A 172 14.53 1.96 11.60
C PRO A 172 13.32 2.75 11.11
N VAL A 173 13.46 3.42 9.94
CA VAL A 173 12.39 4.23 9.32
C VAL A 173 12.39 4.00 7.80
N PRO A 174 11.22 3.81 7.16
CA PRO A 174 11.14 3.39 5.76
C PRO A 174 11.09 4.57 4.78
N TYR A 175 11.92 5.60 4.96
CA TYR A 175 11.93 6.77 4.06
C TYR A 175 12.76 6.57 2.78
N LEU A 176 13.56 5.50 2.74
CA LEU A 176 14.38 5.15 1.57
C LEU A 176 13.59 4.31 0.57
N GLU A 177 13.92 4.44 -0.70
CA GLU A 177 13.32 3.65 -1.77
C GLU A 177 13.60 2.15 -1.64
N GLU A 178 14.74 1.79 -1.03
CA GLU A 178 15.15 0.41 -0.78
C GLU A 178 14.25 -0.35 0.20
N CYS A 179 13.40 0.35 0.97
CA CYS A 179 12.44 -0.27 1.89
C CYS A 179 11.11 -0.64 1.20
N GLY A 180 10.89 -0.18 -0.02
CA GLY A 180 9.70 -0.51 -0.81
C GLY A 180 9.94 -1.73 -1.68
N PHE A 181 8.95 -2.65 -1.67
CA PHE A 181 8.94 -3.85 -2.50
C PHE A 181 7.65 -3.95 -3.29
N LEU A 182 7.72 -4.50 -4.50
CA LEU A 182 6.54 -4.97 -5.20
C LEU A 182 6.32 -6.45 -4.87
N LEU A 183 5.12 -6.74 -4.39
CA LEU A 183 4.68 -8.09 -4.07
C LEU A 183 3.89 -8.64 -5.27
N HIS A 184 4.55 -9.37 -6.15
CA HIS A 184 3.91 -10.04 -7.27
C HIS A 184 3.27 -11.35 -6.83
N PHE A 185 2.04 -11.58 -7.28
CA PHE A 185 1.33 -12.83 -7.06
C PHE A 185 1.15 -13.56 -8.39
N ASN A 186 1.61 -14.79 -8.45
CA ASN A 186 1.46 -15.65 -9.61
C ASN A 186 1.19 -17.10 -9.19
N GLU A 187 0.05 -17.66 -9.60
CA GLU A 187 -0.34 -19.07 -9.37
C GLU A 187 -0.18 -19.57 -7.92
N GLY A 188 -0.52 -18.71 -6.95
CA GLY A 188 -0.44 -19.04 -5.52
C GLY A 188 0.92 -18.78 -4.87
N LEU A 189 1.89 -18.29 -5.63
CA LEU A 189 3.24 -17.96 -5.18
C LEU A 189 3.49 -16.45 -5.23
N TYR A 190 4.42 -15.98 -4.42
CA TYR A 190 4.78 -14.59 -4.28
C TYR A 190 6.23 -14.34 -4.65
N HIS A 191 6.48 -13.25 -5.36
CA HIS A 191 7.84 -12.76 -5.63
C HIS A 191 7.98 -11.36 -5.05
N LEU A 192 9.09 -11.10 -4.39
CA LEU A 192 9.45 -9.78 -3.87
C LEU A 192 10.43 -9.10 -4.82
N GLU A 193 9.98 -8.05 -5.50
CA GLU A 193 10.81 -7.20 -6.36
C GLU A 193 11.20 -5.93 -5.61
N SER A 194 12.49 -5.62 -5.56
CA SER A 194 13.03 -4.41 -4.96
C SER A 194 12.88 -3.19 -5.87
N SER A 195 13.10 -2.00 -5.32
CA SER A 195 13.12 -0.73 -6.05
C SER A 195 14.15 -0.66 -7.20
N SER A 196 15.13 -1.55 -7.20
CA SER A 196 16.14 -1.68 -8.26
C SER A 196 15.81 -2.74 -9.32
N HIS A 197 14.55 -3.20 -9.35
CA HIS A 197 14.08 -4.27 -10.26
C HIS A 197 14.83 -5.60 -10.12
N HIS A 198 15.20 -5.96 -8.89
CA HIS A 198 15.77 -7.24 -8.57
C HIS A 198 14.84 -8.03 -7.65
N PHE A 199 14.79 -9.32 -7.83
CA PHE A 199 13.94 -10.24 -7.07
C PHE A 199 14.76 -10.92 -5.97
N LEU A 200 14.20 -10.98 -4.75
CA LEU A 200 14.77 -11.79 -3.69
C LEU A 200 14.68 -13.27 -4.07
N SER A 201 15.80 -13.98 -3.99
CA SER A 201 15.84 -15.41 -4.24
C SER A 201 15.96 -16.19 -2.92
N GLN A 202 15.61 -17.48 -2.97
CA GLN A 202 15.73 -18.42 -1.87
C GLN A 202 17.20 -18.65 -1.42
N ASN A 203 18.17 -18.19 -2.20
CA ASN A 203 19.59 -18.22 -1.89
C ASN A 203 20.11 -16.91 -1.27
N ASP A 204 19.23 -16.11 -0.65
CA ASP A 204 19.53 -14.84 0.04
C ASP A 204 20.15 -13.76 -0.87
N ARG A 205 19.94 -13.89 -2.19
CA ARG A 205 20.50 -12.99 -3.21
C ARG A 205 19.41 -12.26 -3.97
N LEU A 206 19.74 -11.06 -4.42
CA LEU A 206 18.97 -10.32 -5.39
C LEU A 206 19.35 -10.74 -6.80
N VAL A 207 18.37 -11.14 -7.61
CA VAL A 207 18.53 -11.58 -9.00
C VAL A 207 17.68 -10.75 -9.95
N SER A 208 18.12 -10.60 -11.20
CA SER A 208 17.48 -9.67 -12.14
C SER A 208 16.20 -10.19 -12.79
N ARG A 209 15.86 -11.46 -12.62
CA ARG A 209 14.67 -12.07 -13.25
C ARG A 209 13.96 -12.99 -12.27
N PRO A 210 12.61 -13.00 -12.30
CA PRO A 210 11.85 -13.96 -11.51
C PRO A 210 12.07 -15.39 -12.03
N SER A 211 12.06 -16.36 -11.13
CA SER A 211 12.21 -17.78 -11.41
C SER A 211 11.57 -18.58 -10.28
N GLN A 212 11.59 -19.91 -10.35
CA GLN A 212 11.13 -20.76 -9.25
C GLN A 212 11.93 -20.51 -7.95
N GLN A 213 13.21 -20.10 -8.07
CA GLN A 213 14.03 -19.75 -6.90
C GLN A 213 13.67 -18.43 -6.24
N THR A 214 12.86 -17.58 -6.89
CA THR A 214 12.35 -16.32 -6.30
C THR A 214 10.90 -16.44 -5.85
N ALA A 215 10.31 -17.62 -5.96
CA ALA A 215 8.92 -17.89 -5.62
C ALA A 215 8.81 -18.34 -4.16
N PHE A 216 7.95 -17.67 -3.40
CA PHE A 216 7.71 -17.96 -1.98
C PHE A 216 6.24 -18.31 -1.73
N HIS A 217 5.99 -19.22 -0.81
CA HIS A 217 4.69 -19.43 -0.21
C HIS A 217 4.48 -18.38 0.88
N LEU A 218 3.32 -17.75 0.89
CA LEU A 218 2.94 -16.78 1.92
C LEU A 218 2.04 -17.49 2.95
N GLN A 219 2.45 -17.41 4.21
CA GLN A 219 1.59 -17.73 5.34
C GLN A 219 1.06 -16.42 5.91
N LEU A 220 -0.24 -16.34 6.14
CA LEU A 220 -0.91 -15.16 6.68
C LEU A 220 -1.59 -15.53 7.98
N ARG A 221 -1.34 -14.76 9.05
CA ARG A 221 -2.01 -14.86 10.35
C ARG A 221 -3.02 -13.72 10.54
N PRO A 222 -4.05 -13.92 11.37
CA PRO A 222 -4.86 -12.81 11.85
C PRO A 222 -3.98 -11.70 12.45
N GLY A 223 -4.40 -10.43 12.27
CA GLY A 223 -3.55 -9.30 12.65
C GLY A 223 -2.57 -8.83 11.56
N GLY A 224 -2.63 -9.41 10.35
CA GLY A 224 -1.86 -8.95 9.19
C GLY A 224 -0.40 -9.35 9.18
N GLN A 225 0.02 -10.27 10.04
CA GLN A 225 1.37 -10.82 10.02
C GLN A 225 1.50 -11.87 8.93
N ILE A 226 2.60 -11.80 8.20
CA ILE A 226 2.95 -12.77 7.16
C ILE A 226 4.29 -13.43 7.44
N ALA A 227 4.44 -14.68 6.99
CA ALA A 227 5.73 -15.31 6.80
C ALA A 227 5.87 -15.76 5.35
N LEU A 228 7.06 -15.68 4.83
CA LEU A 228 7.40 -16.12 3.48
C LEU A 228 8.38 -17.29 3.56
N GLY A 229 8.11 -18.36 2.83
CA GLY A 229 8.94 -19.56 2.88
C GLY A 229 9.02 -20.30 1.55
N ASP A 230 9.88 -21.29 1.50
CA ASP A 230 9.94 -22.26 0.41
C ASP A 230 8.84 -23.32 0.54
N GLY A 231 8.80 -24.27 -0.39
CA GLY A 231 7.87 -25.40 -0.31
C GLY A 231 8.31 -26.50 0.68
N GLU A 232 9.51 -26.42 1.26
CA GLU A 232 10.10 -27.45 2.13
C GLU A 232 9.95 -27.14 3.64
N GLY A 233 9.49 -25.93 3.98
CA GLY A 233 9.21 -25.49 5.35
C GLY A 233 10.26 -24.57 5.94
N CYS A 234 11.25 -24.13 5.17
CA CYS A 234 12.12 -23.03 5.56
C CYS A 234 11.40 -21.69 5.39
N LEU A 235 11.63 -20.76 6.32
CA LEU A 235 11.03 -19.43 6.32
C LEU A 235 12.10 -18.35 6.20
N LEU A 236 11.73 -17.19 5.66
CA LEU A 236 12.56 -16.00 5.67
C LEU A 236 12.56 -15.38 7.06
N TYR A 237 13.72 -15.10 7.62
CA TYR A 237 13.89 -14.37 8.87
C TYR A 237 15.25 -13.66 8.93
N PRO A 238 15.44 -12.64 9.80
CA PRO A 238 16.72 -11.97 9.99
C PRO A 238 17.75 -12.93 10.61
N GLN A 239 18.89 -13.11 9.96
CA GLN A 239 19.95 -14.02 10.36
C GLN A 239 21.23 -13.29 10.77
N GLY A 240 21.90 -13.82 11.79
CA GLY A 240 23.18 -13.32 12.28
C GLY A 240 23.10 -11.91 12.88
N SER A 241 24.24 -11.39 13.31
CA SER A 241 24.36 -10.09 14.01
C SER A 241 24.03 -8.87 13.14
N ARG A 242 24.00 -9.03 11.83
CA ARG A 242 23.69 -7.98 10.86
C ARG A 242 22.26 -8.04 10.34
N ALA A 243 21.45 -9.00 10.81
CA ALA A 243 20.05 -9.15 10.39
C ALA A 243 19.87 -9.29 8.86
N LEU A 244 20.70 -10.12 8.21
CA LEU A 244 20.53 -10.52 6.81
C LEU A 244 19.24 -11.31 6.68
N LEU A 245 18.36 -10.93 5.76
CA LEU A 245 17.14 -11.69 5.48
C LEU A 245 17.48 -12.92 4.66
N GLY A 246 17.28 -14.11 5.24
CA GLY A 246 17.61 -15.37 4.60
C GLY A 246 16.65 -16.49 4.96
N LEU A 247 16.62 -17.55 4.13
CA LEU A 247 15.86 -18.76 4.38
C LEU A 247 16.57 -19.67 5.40
N GLY A 248 15.79 -20.30 6.28
CA GLY A 248 16.28 -21.31 7.18
C GLY A 248 15.18 -22.04 7.94
N SER A 249 15.56 -23.00 8.77
CA SER A 249 14.61 -23.68 9.65
C SER A 249 13.96 -22.67 10.57
N SER A 250 12.65 -22.77 10.76
CA SER A 250 11.86 -21.78 11.54
C SER A 250 12.49 -21.52 12.91
N PRO A 251 12.81 -20.25 13.24
CA PRO A 251 13.30 -19.90 14.56
C PRO A 251 12.20 -20.07 15.61
N MET A 252 12.57 -20.39 16.85
CA MET A 252 11.59 -20.56 17.95
C MET A 252 11.01 -19.24 18.47
N GLY A 253 11.48 -18.08 17.98
CA GLY A 253 11.19 -16.76 18.54
C GLY A 253 10.14 -15.94 17.81
N GLY A 254 9.60 -16.41 16.68
CA GLY A 254 8.64 -15.65 15.86
C GLY A 254 9.30 -14.59 14.97
N GLU A 255 10.61 -14.66 14.76
CA GLU A 255 11.40 -13.73 13.95
C GLU A 255 11.04 -13.78 12.46
N GLU A 256 10.39 -14.87 12.03
CA GLU A 256 9.87 -15.09 10.68
C GLU A 256 8.59 -14.30 10.36
N TRP A 257 7.95 -13.69 11.36
CA TRP A 257 6.71 -12.96 11.19
C TRP A 257 6.97 -11.48 10.94
N PHE A 258 6.50 -11.01 9.81
CA PHE A 258 6.55 -9.62 9.40
C PHE A 258 5.14 -9.02 9.32
N VAL A 259 5.02 -7.75 9.66
CA VAL A 259 3.81 -6.97 9.37
C VAL A 259 3.93 -6.42 7.97
N LEU A 260 2.99 -6.83 7.10
CA LEU A 260 2.90 -6.30 5.75
C LEU A 260 2.15 -4.97 5.79
N GLN A 261 2.81 -3.90 5.36
CA GLN A 261 2.26 -2.56 5.36
C GLN A 261 2.22 -1.99 3.94
N HIS A 262 1.19 -1.20 3.66
CA HIS A 262 1.19 -0.39 2.44
C HIS A 262 2.33 0.63 2.51
N CYS A 263 3.07 0.76 1.43
CA CYS A 263 4.15 1.71 1.36
C CYS A 263 3.60 3.15 1.36
N THR A 264 3.90 3.93 2.39
CA THR A 264 3.43 5.32 2.54
C THR A 264 4.32 6.32 1.79
N ALA A 265 3.76 7.46 1.39
CA ALA A 265 4.49 8.49 0.66
C ALA A 265 5.47 9.25 1.57
N TRP A 266 6.75 9.23 1.21
CA TRP A 266 7.77 10.11 1.76
C TRP A 266 8.15 11.16 0.73
N ILE A 267 8.30 12.40 1.17
CA ILE A 267 8.55 13.56 0.32
C ILE A 267 9.73 14.39 0.82
N THR A 268 10.32 15.13 -0.10
CA THR A 268 11.12 16.31 0.23
C THR A 268 10.39 17.56 -0.23
N ILE A 269 10.61 18.65 0.49
CA ILE A 269 9.98 19.95 0.23
C ILE A 269 11.08 20.95 -0.11
N LYS A 270 10.93 21.65 -1.24
CA LYS A 270 11.80 22.76 -1.65
C LYS A 270 11.05 24.07 -1.69
N SER A 271 11.67 25.10 -1.16
CA SER A 271 11.20 26.49 -1.24
C SER A 271 11.56 27.15 -2.57
N LYS A 272 11.12 28.38 -2.78
CA LYS A 272 11.43 29.20 -3.97
C LYS A 272 12.93 29.30 -4.27
N ASN A 273 13.77 29.41 -3.26
CA ASN A 273 15.23 29.48 -3.39
C ASN A 273 15.89 28.14 -3.72
N ARG A 274 15.09 27.09 -4.03
CA ARG A 274 15.53 25.72 -4.33
C ARG A 274 16.22 24.98 -3.20
N LYS A 275 16.19 25.50 -1.97
CA LYS A 275 16.72 24.85 -0.78
C LYS A 275 15.69 23.90 -0.18
N PHE A 276 16.16 22.81 0.41
CA PHE A 276 15.34 21.85 1.09
C PHE A 276 14.87 22.37 2.45
N VAL A 277 13.59 22.17 2.74
CA VAL A 277 13.06 22.29 4.09
C VAL A 277 13.66 21.17 4.93
N THR A 278 14.26 21.52 6.06
CA THR A 278 15.03 20.60 6.91
C THR A 278 14.86 21.00 8.37
N ILE A 279 14.73 20.00 9.24
CA ILE A 279 14.81 20.21 10.69
C ILE A 279 16.29 20.29 11.05
N ILE A 280 16.66 21.32 11.80
CA ILE A 280 18.02 21.53 12.32
C ILE A 280 18.06 21.36 13.85
N SER A 281 19.17 21.76 14.50
CA SER A 281 19.28 21.75 15.95
C SER A 281 18.11 22.48 16.62
N GLU A 282 17.73 22.02 17.83
CA GLU A 282 16.64 22.61 18.62
C GLU A 282 15.26 22.56 17.95
N LEU A 283 15.06 21.59 17.02
CA LEU A 283 13.80 21.36 16.29
C LEU A 283 13.36 22.52 15.39
N GLU A 284 14.20 23.50 15.14
CA GLU A 284 13.92 24.59 14.20
C GLU A 284 13.82 24.06 12.77
N VAL A 285 12.89 24.62 12.00
CA VAL A 285 12.67 24.26 10.58
C VAL A 285 13.16 25.38 9.68
N CYS A 286 14.07 25.05 8.76
CA CYS A 286 14.61 26.01 7.82
C CYS A 286 14.75 25.45 6.39
N ALA A 287 14.85 26.34 5.41
CA ALA A 287 15.09 26.04 3.99
C ALA A 287 16.43 26.62 3.55
N ARG A 288 17.55 26.04 4.04
CA ARG A 288 18.91 26.47 3.79
C ARG A 288 19.79 25.46 3.08
N SER A 289 19.46 24.16 3.19
CA SER A 289 20.28 23.08 2.66
C SER A 289 20.10 22.90 1.15
N GLU A 290 21.18 22.72 0.43
CA GLU A 290 21.19 22.32 -0.99
C GLU A 290 21.15 20.80 -1.15
N ARG A 291 21.56 20.07 -0.12
CA ARG A 291 21.62 18.61 -0.11
C ARG A 291 20.48 18.03 0.71
N MET A 292 19.99 16.88 0.27
CA MET A 292 19.06 16.07 1.07
C MET A 292 19.82 15.46 2.24
N THR A 293 19.19 15.50 3.41
CA THR A 293 19.63 14.79 4.63
C THR A 293 18.45 14.02 5.18
N PRO A 294 18.60 13.05 6.07
CA PRO A 294 17.48 12.38 6.70
C PRO A 294 16.45 13.36 7.29
N MET A 295 16.90 14.48 7.84
CA MET A 295 16.02 15.52 8.42
C MET A 295 15.25 16.36 7.39
N SER A 296 15.47 16.14 6.09
CA SER A 296 14.68 16.76 5.01
C SER A 296 13.60 15.84 4.41
N PHE A 297 13.46 14.65 4.96
CA PHE A 297 12.41 13.72 4.56
C PHE A 297 11.21 13.83 5.49
N PHE A 298 10.02 13.92 4.89
CA PHE A 298 8.76 13.99 5.63
C PHE A 298 7.79 12.96 5.08
N GLN A 299 7.16 12.22 5.96
CA GLN A 299 6.02 11.39 5.61
C GLN A 299 4.80 12.31 5.40
N TYR A 300 4.16 12.18 4.26
CA TYR A 300 2.95 12.91 3.93
C TYR A 300 1.74 12.17 4.46
N GLU A 301 1.15 12.67 5.54
CA GLU A 301 -0.07 12.13 6.11
C GLU A 301 -1.23 13.07 5.81
N SER A 302 -2.32 12.56 5.26
CA SER A 302 -3.51 13.36 4.99
C SER A 302 -4.78 12.61 5.33
N ASN A 303 -5.83 13.38 5.65
CA ASN A 303 -7.17 12.85 5.75
C ASN A 303 -7.82 12.90 4.34
N ALA A 304 -8.25 11.75 3.84
CA ALA A 304 -8.82 11.61 2.50
C ALA A 304 -10.07 12.49 2.26
N ASN A 305 -10.77 12.88 3.32
CA ASN A 305 -12.01 13.70 3.25
C ASN A 305 -11.76 15.21 3.37
N THR A 306 -10.53 15.62 3.66
CA THR A 306 -10.17 17.02 3.86
C THR A 306 -8.87 17.32 3.12
N ASN A 307 -8.64 18.60 2.81
CA ASN A 307 -7.33 19.05 2.31
C ASN A 307 -6.32 19.29 3.45
N ALA A 308 -6.53 18.64 4.60
CA ALA A 308 -5.67 18.75 5.76
C ALA A 308 -4.57 17.70 5.73
N ILE A 309 -3.35 18.13 5.99
CA ILE A 309 -2.16 17.28 6.02
C ILE A 309 -1.37 17.47 7.31
N GLN A 310 -0.61 16.45 7.66
CA GLN A 310 0.47 16.51 8.63
C GLN A 310 1.76 16.04 7.98
N LEU A 311 2.89 16.63 8.38
CA LEU A 311 4.21 16.32 7.87
C LEU A 311 5.05 15.74 9.01
N ARG A 312 5.22 14.41 9.00
CA ARG A 312 5.96 13.68 10.01
C ARG A 312 7.43 13.52 9.60
N SER A 313 8.33 13.88 10.49
CA SER A 313 9.78 13.74 10.27
C SER A 313 10.24 12.28 10.52
N VAL A 314 11.51 12.01 10.17
CA VAL A 314 12.16 10.72 10.47
C VAL A 314 12.33 10.46 11.98
N THR A 315 12.24 11.49 12.83
CA THR A 315 12.25 11.35 14.28
C THR A 315 10.89 10.98 14.86
N GLY A 316 9.85 11.00 14.02
CA GLY A 316 8.48 10.68 14.40
C GLY A 316 7.63 11.86 14.84
N GLN A 317 8.25 13.01 15.06
CA GLN A 317 7.55 14.24 15.39
C GLN A 317 7.05 14.94 14.12
N TYR A 318 6.07 15.81 14.28
CA TYR A 318 5.42 16.52 13.19
C TYR A 318 5.88 17.96 13.12
N LEU A 319 5.85 18.57 11.93
CA LEU A 319 5.95 20.00 11.80
C LEU A 319 4.75 20.67 12.44
N ALA A 320 4.96 21.66 13.29
CA ALA A 320 3.88 22.40 13.96
C ALA A 320 4.18 23.91 13.96
N GLN A 321 3.11 24.70 13.86
CA GLN A 321 3.18 26.14 14.04
C GLN A 321 3.13 26.48 15.53
N ARG A 322 4.10 27.25 16.05
CA ARG A 322 4.19 27.65 17.45
C ARG A 322 3.99 29.16 17.67
N SER A 323 4.14 29.59 18.89
CA SER A 323 4.17 31.00 19.26
C SER A 323 5.17 31.79 18.40
N HIS A 324 4.90 33.06 18.17
CA HIS A 324 5.66 33.91 17.26
C HIS A 324 5.66 33.48 15.78
N ARG A 325 4.69 32.59 15.40
CA ARG A 325 4.46 32.16 14.01
C ARG A 325 5.58 31.29 13.42
N ALA A 326 6.54 30.87 14.23
CA ALA A 326 7.58 29.93 13.82
C ALA A 326 6.99 28.54 13.56
N VAL A 327 7.62 27.82 12.62
CA VAL A 327 7.34 26.40 12.37
C VAL A 327 8.52 25.59 12.91
N VAL A 328 8.20 24.63 13.77
CA VAL A 328 9.18 23.74 14.44
C VAL A 328 8.80 22.27 14.27
N GLY A 329 9.74 21.38 14.54
CA GLY A 329 9.59 19.93 14.35
C GLY A 329 9.25 19.17 15.63
N ASP A 330 8.44 19.74 16.54
CA ASP A 330 8.08 19.18 17.84
C ASP A 330 6.60 18.77 17.98
N GLY A 331 5.85 18.87 16.86
CA GLY A 331 4.41 18.59 16.86
C GLY A 331 4.08 17.13 17.12
N GLN A 332 2.83 16.91 17.57
CA GLN A 332 2.25 15.61 17.85
C GLN A 332 1.20 15.23 16.79
N LYS A 333 0.88 13.94 16.69
CA LYS A 333 -0.18 13.47 15.82
C LYS A 333 -1.52 14.06 16.22
N LEU A 334 -2.30 14.55 15.23
CA LEU A 334 -3.62 15.19 15.39
C LEU A 334 -3.61 16.46 16.25
N GLU A 335 -2.44 16.98 16.61
CA GLU A 335 -2.33 18.29 17.24
C GLU A 335 -2.79 19.39 16.25
N PRO A 336 -3.70 20.32 16.66
CA PRO A 336 -4.23 21.34 15.77
C PRO A 336 -3.16 22.20 15.08
N ASP A 337 -2.10 22.56 15.81
CA ASP A 337 -1.00 23.37 15.31
C ASP A 337 -0.05 22.61 14.36
N ALA A 338 -0.15 21.27 14.30
CA ALA A 338 0.57 20.42 13.36
C ALA A 338 -0.27 20.07 12.11
N ILE A 339 -1.49 20.58 12.00
CA ILE A 339 -2.38 20.37 10.85
C ILE A 339 -2.30 21.57 9.91
N PHE A 340 -1.99 21.31 8.65
CA PHE A 340 -1.93 22.32 7.60
C PHE A 340 -2.98 22.04 6.52
N CYS A 341 -3.66 23.07 6.04
CA CYS A 341 -4.49 22.97 4.84
C CYS A 341 -3.59 23.13 3.62
N VAL A 342 -3.59 22.14 2.71
CA VAL A 342 -2.82 22.17 1.47
C VAL A 342 -3.68 22.60 0.29
N SER A 343 -3.11 23.47 -0.56
CA SER A 343 -3.67 23.81 -1.88
C SER A 343 -2.62 23.56 -2.95
N TRP A 344 -3.03 22.99 -4.07
CA TRP A 344 -2.17 22.64 -5.19
C TRP A 344 -2.34 23.64 -6.33
N ASN A 345 -1.25 23.99 -6.98
CA ASN A 345 -1.21 24.84 -8.16
C ASN A 345 -0.07 24.42 -9.08
N CYS A 346 -0.39 23.72 -10.16
CA CYS A 346 0.57 23.31 -11.21
C CYS A 346 1.86 22.69 -10.62
N GLY A 347 1.73 21.68 -9.75
CA GLY A 347 2.87 20.97 -9.14
C GLY A 347 3.57 21.73 -8.01
N LYS A 348 3.02 22.84 -7.56
CA LYS A 348 3.42 23.54 -6.33
C LYS A 348 2.34 23.39 -5.29
N ILE A 349 2.74 23.50 -4.02
CA ILE A 349 1.83 23.55 -2.88
C ILE A 349 1.97 24.85 -2.13
N VAL A 350 0.87 25.29 -1.54
CA VAL A 350 0.86 26.27 -0.47
C VAL A 350 0.23 25.64 0.77
N LEU A 351 0.80 25.96 1.92
CA LEU A 351 0.39 25.40 3.20
C LEU A 351 -0.16 26.53 4.08
N ARG A 352 -1.38 26.35 4.59
CA ARG A 352 -2.02 27.28 5.51
C ARG A 352 -2.08 26.64 6.89
N ALA A 353 -1.49 27.30 7.88
CA ALA A 353 -1.45 26.84 9.27
C ALA A 353 -2.78 27.10 10.03
N ALA A 354 -2.90 26.54 11.23
CA ALA A 354 -4.06 26.69 12.11
C ALA A 354 -4.38 28.16 12.45
N ASN A 355 -3.37 29.04 12.51
CA ASN A 355 -3.54 30.49 12.70
C ASN A 355 -4.14 31.21 11.48
N GLY A 356 -4.52 30.50 10.41
CA GLY A 356 -5.09 31.04 9.19
C GLY A 356 -4.09 31.70 8.24
N ARG A 357 -2.77 31.66 8.55
CA ARG A 357 -1.71 32.25 7.73
C ARG A 357 -0.99 31.20 6.88
N TYR A 358 -0.42 31.64 5.77
CA TYR A 358 0.34 30.78 4.89
C TYR A 358 1.79 30.65 5.36
N LEU A 359 2.32 29.44 5.27
CA LEU A 359 3.72 29.15 5.50
C LEU A 359 4.57 29.80 4.41
N GLY A 360 5.62 30.47 4.83
CA GLY A 360 6.61 31.07 3.94
C GLY A 360 8.01 30.92 4.50
N VAL A 361 9.01 31.29 3.68
CA VAL A 361 10.40 31.26 4.06
C VAL A 361 10.94 32.70 4.17
N THR A 362 11.50 33.01 5.34
CA THR A 362 12.14 34.31 5.60
C THR A 362 13.42 34.50 4.79
N SER A 363 13.94 35.72 4.73
CA SER A 363 15.26 36.01 4.13
C SER A 363 16.40 35.18 4.76
N ASN A 364 16.29 34.88 6.04
CA ASN A 364 17.26 34.05 6.78
C ASN A 364 16.97 32.54 6.63
N GLY A 365 15.99 32.14 5.83
CA GLY A 365 15.67 30.75 5.51
C GLY A 365 14.82 30.01 6.56
N PHE A 366 14.31 30.64 7.60
CA PHE A 366 13.39 30.00 8.57
C PHE A 366 11.98 29.94 8.04
N LEU A 367 11.26 28.88 8.40
CA LEU A 367 9.84 28.71 8.11
C LEU A 367 8.99 29.44 9.13
N ILE A 368 8.08 30.29 8.64
CA ILE A 368 7.12 31.04 9.44
C ILE A 368 5.74 31.03 8.78
N ALA A 369 4.67 31.17 9.60
CA ALA A 369 3.27 31.25 9.12
C ALA A 369 2.75 32.69 9.35
N THR A 370 3.01 33.60 8.42
CA THR A 370 2.71 35.04 8.57
C THR A 370 1.90 35.64 7.44
N ALA A 371 2.00 35.10 6.23
CA ALA A 371 1.38 35.71 5.05
C ALA A 371 -0.15 35.56 5.06
N LEU A 372 -0.88 36.63 4.71
CA LEU A 372 -2.34 36.64 4.56
C LEU A 372 -2.77 35.99 3.23
N HIS A 373 -1.95 36.19 2.20
CA HIS A 373 -2.15 35.64 0.87
C HIS A 373 -0.88 34.92 0.41
N PRO A 374 -1.01 33.83 -0.34
CA PRO A 374 0.15 33.12 -0.84
C PRO A 374 0.82 33.93 -1.95
N GLY A 375 2.15 34.09 -1.82
CA GLY A 375 3.03 34.66 -2.81
C GLY A 375 4.14 33.69 -3.16
N PRO A 376 5.12 34.12 -3.95
CA PRO A 376 6.22 33.21 -4.35
C PRO A 376 7.06 32.66 -3.22
N CYS A 377 7.07 33.30 -2.03
CA CYS A 377 7.79 32.80 -0.84
C CYS A 377 7.02 31.73 -0.08
N GLU A 378 5.71 31.65 -0.29
CA GLU A 378 4.79 30.68 0.28
C GLU A 378 4.57 29.46 -0.63
N GLU A 379 5.08 29.49 -1.86
CA GLU A 379 5.04 28.37 -2.79
C GLU A 379 6.19 27.39 -2.52
N PHE A 380 5.81 26.15 -2.26
CA PHE A 380 6.74 25.04 -2.10
C PHE A 380 6.57 24.02 -3.22
N ARG A 381 7.61 23.24 -3.44
CA ARG A 381 7.60 22.13 -4.40
C ARG A 381 7.95 20.86 -3.67
N ILE A 382 7.17 19.83 -3.91
CA ILE A 382 7.39 18.52 -3.30
C ILE A 382 7.93 17.53 -4.34
N ARG A 383 8.69 16.56 -3.85
CA ARG A 383 9.16 15.43 -4.63
C ARG A 383 8.99 14.17 -3.80
N LEU A 384 8.37 13.13 -4.38
CA LEU A 384 8.36 11.78 -3.85
C LEU A 384 9.79 11.23 -3.84
N VAL A 385 10.20 10.62 -2.74
CA VAL A 385 11.58 10.11 -2.59
C VAL A 385 11.65 8.60 -2.48
N ASN A 386 10.58 7.93 -2.06
CA ASN A 386 10.56 6.48 -1.89
C ASN A 386 9.69 5.77 -2.95
N ARG A 387 9.53 6.37 -4.11
CA ARG A 387 8.71 5.86 -5.21
C ARG A 387 9.48 5.98 -6.54
N PRO A 388 10.48 5.11 -6.80
CA PRO A 388 11.14 5.08 -8.10
C PRO A 388 10.22 4.60 -9.22
N PHE A 389 9.19 3.84 -8.86
CA PHE A 389 8.12 3.41 -9.76
C PHE A 389 6.74 3.54 -9.08
N LEU A 390 5.71 3.57 -9.90
CA LEU A 390 4.30 3.59 -9.50
C LEU A 390 3.60 2.33 -10.00
N ALA A 391 2.79 1.73 -9.14
CA ALA A 391 1.74 0.80 -9.48
C ALA A 391 0.42 1.51 -9.20
N LEU A 392 -0.28 1.98 -10.21
CA LEU A 392 -1.51 2.74 -10.03
C LEU A 392 -2.71 1.81 -9.94
N ARG A 393 -3.53 1.96 -8.90
CA ARG A 393 -4.77 1.21 -8.72
C ARG A 393 -5.94 2.18 -8.64
N GLY A 394 -6.91 2.00 -9.52
CA GLY A 394 -8.16 2.77 -9.51
C GLY A 394 -9.34 1.92 -9.04
N ARG A 395 -10.53 2.43 -9.32
CA ARG A 395 -11.80 1.80 -8.91
C ARG A 395 -11.99 0.38 -9.47
N TYR A 396 -11.50 0.11 -10.68
CA TYR A 396 -11.78 -1.13 -11.41
C TYR A 396 -10.65 -2.16 -11.32
N GLY A 397 -9.45 -1.75 -10.90
CA GLY A 397 -8.26 -2.60 -10.79
C GLY A 397 -6.98 -1.80 -10.95
N TYR A 398 -5.90 -2.49 -11.29
CA TYR A 398 -4.62 -1.86 -11.59
C TYR A 398 -4.57 -1.32 -13.01
N VAL A 399 -3.74 -0.29 -13.19
CA VAL A 399 -3.39 0.22 -14.51
C VAL A 399 -2.41 -0.71 -15.18
N GLY A 400 -2.74 -1.12 -16.40
CA GLY A 400 -1.89 -1.93 -17.24
C GLY A 400 -2.26 -1.84 -18.71
N THR A 401 -1.49 -2.49 -19.55
CA THR A 401 -1.67 -2.50 -21.00
C THR A 401 -2.69 -3.55 -21.40
N SER A 402 -3.74 -3.14 -22.12
CA SER A 402 -4.69 -4.07 -22.71
C SER A 402 -4.03 -4.79 -23.89
N SER A 403 -4.08 -6.13 -23.87
CA SER A 403 -3.61 -6.96 -24.98
C SER A 403 -4.47 -6.84 -26.24
N GLU A 404 -5.74 -6.41 -26.10
CA GLU A 404 -6.68 -6.34 -27.21
C GLU A 404 -6.66 -4.99 -27.93
N HIS A 405 -6.38 -3.90 -27.21
CA HIS A 405 -6.63 -2.54 -27.69
C HIS A 405 -5.38 -1.66 -27.77
N ASP A 406 -4.21 -2.17 -27.40
CA ASP A 406 -2.94 -1.45 -27.39
C ASP A 406 -2.99 -0.09 -26.66
N GLN A 407 -3.77 -0.04 -25.59
CA GLN A 407 -3.99 1.14 -24.75
C GLN A 407 -3.94 0.80 -23.28
N LEU A 408 -3.76 1.84 -22.45
CA LEU A 408 -3.75 1.69 -21.00
C LEU A 408 -5.18 1.61 -20.45
N GLN A 409 -5.41 0.63 -19.57
CA GLN A 409 -6.68 0.40 -18.89
C GLN A 409 -6.47 0.17 -17.39
N CYS A 410 -7.48 0.47 -16.60
CA CYS A 410 -7.51 0.31 -15.15
C CYS A 410 -8.46 -0.82 -14.74
N ASN A 411 -8.24 -2.02 -15.26
CA ASN A 411 -9.03 -3.22 -14.97
C ASN A 411 -8.17 -4.49 -14.86
N MET A 412 -6.86 -4.30 -14.70
CA MET A 412 -5.92 -5.42 -14.58
C MET A 412 -5.85 -5.94 -13.15
N ASP A 413 -5.63 -7.23 -12.99
CA ASP A 413 -5.39 -7.88 -11.70
C ASP A 413 -3.97 -7.63 -11.16
N GLN A 414 -3.03 -7.34 -12.06
CA GLN A 414 -1.65 -6.95 -11.77
C GLN A 414 -1.31 -5.64 -12.48
N PRO A 415 -0.49 -4.77 -11.89
CA PRO A 415 -0.09 -3.52 -12.50
C PRO A 415 1.01 -3.70 -13.54
N ASP A 416 0.98 -2.84 -14.57
CA ASP A 416 2.21 -2.47 -15.27
C ASP A 416 2.92 -1.40 -14.46
N CYS A 417 4.10 -1.73 -13.94
CA CYS A 417 4.88 -0.79 -13.15
C CYS A 417 5.41 0.35 -14.03
N ILE A 418 5.17 1.57 -13.60
CA ILE A 418 5.60 2.80 -14.26
C ILE A 418 6.87 3.29 -13.58
N GLN A 419 7.99 3.36 -14.29
CA GLN A 419 9.17 4.02 -13.76
C GLN A 419 8.93 5.53 -13.69
N LEU A 420 9.10 6.10 -12.49
CA LEU A 420 8.85 7.50 -12.22
C LEU A 420 10.15 8.30 -12.36
N LEU A 421 10.35 8.94 -13.53
CA LEU A 421 11.55 9.73 -13.80
C LEU A 421 11.31 11.20 -13.44
N PRO A 422 11.95 11.74 -12.39
CA PRO A 422 11.80 13.14 -12.04
C PRO A 422 12.50 14.04 -13.07
N CYS A 423 11.72 14.94 -13.69
CA CYS A 423 12.25 15.92 -14.66
C CYS A 423 12.61 17.23 -13.96
N ARG A 424 11.61 17.99 -13.57
CA ARG A 424 11.74 19.26 -12.83
C ARG A 424 10.70 19.25 -11.72
N GLN A 425 11.08 19.54 -10.52
CA GLN A 425 10.26 19.85 -9.35
C GLN A 425 8.75 19.55 -9.53
N SER A 426 8.23 18.43 -9.02
CA SER A 426 6.85 17.94 -9.11
C SER A 426 6.39 17.53 -10.53
N ILE A 427 7.27 17.55 -11.54
CA ILE A 427 7.01 17.06 -12.88
C ILE A 427 7.79 15.75 -13.06
N TYR A 428 7.10 14.75 -13.58
CA TYR A 428 7.63 13.41 -13.79
C TYR A 428 7.37 12.95 -15.22
N HIS A 429 8.26 12.11 -15.71
CA HIS A 429 8.02 11.35 -16.91
C HIS A 429 7.63 9.92 -16.52
N PHE A 430 6.63 9.37 -17.17
CA PHE A 430 6.17 8.01 -16.95
C PHE A 430 6.77 7.10 -18.00
N GLN A 431 7.74 6.28 -17.57
CA GLN A 431 8.38 5.30 -18.44
C GLN A 431 7.76 3.92 -18.19
N ALA A 432 7.29 3.29 -19.26
CA ALA A 432 6.75 1.94 -19.26
C ALA A 432 7.88 0.89 -19.25
N GLN A 433 7.53 -0.35 -18.97
CA GLN A 433 8.43 -1.48 -19.14
C GLN A 433 8.96 -1.53 -20.57
N GLY A 434 10.26 -1.75 -20.74
CA GLY A 434 10.90 -1.70 -22.06
C GLY A 434 11.45 -0.35 -22.48
N GLY A 435 11.35 0.69 -21.63
CA GLY A 435 12.02 1.98 -21.83
C GLY A 435 11.25 2.99 -22.66
N THR A 436 10.04 2.66 -23.13
CA THR A 436 9.13 3.59 -23.81
C THR A 436 8.42 4.49 -22.82
N PHE A 437 7.76 5.55 -23.30
CA PHE A 437 7.03 6.49 -22.43
C PHE A 437 5.53 6.41 -22.67
N TRP A 438 4.76 6.80 -21.64
CA TRP A 438 3.34 7.04 -21.84
C TRP A 438 3.13 8.14 -22.86
N SER A 439 2.28 7.90 -23.82
CA SER A 439 1.88 8.87 -24.86
C SER A 439 0.40 9.15 -24.78
N LEU A 440 0.03 10.41 -25.03
CA LEU A 440 -1.34 10.88 -25.05
C LEU A 440 -1.81 10.97 -26.50
N THR A 441 -2.95 10.36 -26.81
CA THR A 441 -3.56 10.43 -28.14
C THR A 441 -4.40 11.70 -28.28
N ALA A 442 -4.81 12.02 -29.51
CA ALA A 442 -5.71 13.14 -29.80
C ALA A 442 -7.09 13.00 -29.13
N TYR A 443 -7.48 11.79 -28.78
CA TYR A 443 -8.76 11.48 -28.11
C TYR A 443 -8.66 11.48 -26.57
N GLY A 444 -7.50 11.86 -26.02
CA GLY A 444 -7.29 11.87 -24.57
C GLY A 444 -6.98 10.51 -23.94
N THR A 445 -6.83 9.45 -24.72
CA THR A 445 -6.45 8.11 -24.25
C THR A 445 -4.93 7.96 -24.16
N PHE A 446 -4.46 6.95 -23.43
CA PHE A 446 -3.04 6.69 -23.21
C PHE A 446 -2.57 5.39 -23.83
N ARG A 447 -1.33 5.44 -24.35
CA ARG A 447 -0.58 4.26 -24.83
C ARG A 447 0.79 4.20 -24.18
N PRO A 448 1.34 3.01 -23.89
CA PRO A 448 2.65 2.87 -23.24
C PRO A 448 3.84 3.01 -24.20
N TRP A 449 3.63 3.19 -25.50
CA TRP A 449 4.65 3.09 -26.58
C TRP A 449 5.15 4.43 -27.10
N GLY A 450 5.12 5.49 -26.34
CA GLY A 450 5.61 6.80 -26.76
C GLY A 450 7.13 6.84 -26.92
N LYS A 451 7.60 7.56 -27.96
CA LYS A 451 9.03 7.82 -28.18
C LYS A 451 9.56 8.99 -27.36
N PHE A 452 8.69 9.90 -26.95
CA PHE A 452 9.06 11.12 -26.24
C PHE A 452 8.42 11.14 -24.85
N ALA A 453 9.20 11.63 -23.89
CA ALA A 453 8.74 11.79 -22.53
C ALA A 453 7.73 12.96 -22.44
N LEU A 454 6.57 12.70 -21.84
CA LEU A 454 5.56 13.71 -21.53
C LEU A 454 5.66 14.13 -20.07
N ASN A 455 5.26 15.37 -19.76
CA ASN A 455 5.27 15.95 -18.42
C ASN A 455 3.96 15.66 -17.71
N PHE A 456 4.04 14.93 -16.59
CA PHE A 456 2.91 14.68 -15.70
C PHE A 456 3.15 15.38 -14.36
N CYS A 457 2.12 16.00 -13.78
CA CYS A 457 2.19 16.53 -12.43
C CYS A 457 1.46 15.60 -11.46
N LEU A 458 2.11 15.24 -10.36
CA LEU A 458 1.50 14.43 -9.30
C LEU A 458 1.01 15.33 -8.17
N GLU A 459 -0.24 15.14 -7.76
CA GLU A 459 -0.86 15.82 -6.62
C GLU A 459 -1.28 14.78 -5.56
N LEU A 460 -0.64 14.80 -4.40
CA LEU A 460 -1.01 13.90 -3.30
C LEU A 460 -2.35 14.33 -2.70
N ARG A 461 -3.30 13.42 -2.65
CA ARG A 461 -4.66 13.65 -2.15
C ARG A 461 -5.01 12.80 -0.93
N GLY A 462 -4.10 11.92 -0.54
CA GLY A 462 -4.16 11.06 0.61
C GLY A 462 -2.76 10.54 0.95
N SER A 463 -2.61 9.85 2.06
CA SER A 463 -1.34 9.20 2.41
C SER A 463 -0.88 8.21 1.34
N ASN A 464 -1.85 7.60 0.65
CA ASN A 464 -1.65 6.61 -0.40
C ASN A 464 -2.51 6.89 -1.64
N LEU A 465 -2.99 8.13 -1.81
CA LEU A 465 -3.82 8.55 -2.93
C LEU A 465 -3.19 9.74 -3.64
N LEU A 466 -3.17 9.70 -4.96
CA LEU A 466 -2.73 10.79 -5.80
C LEU A 466 -3.70 11.05 -6.94
N ALA A 467 -3.65 12.26 -7.49
CA ALA A 467 -4.22 12.61 -8.77
C ALA A 467 -3.09 12.95 -9.74
N VAL A 468 -3.28 12.64 -11.01
CA VAL A 468 -2.29 12.88 -12.07
C VAL A 468 -2.85 13.90 -13.04
N LEU A 469 -2.18 15.05 -13.17
CA LEU A 469 -2.47 16.04 -14.19
C LEU A 469 -1.62 15.74 -15.43
N ALA A 470 -2.30 15.50 -16.55
CA ALA A 470 -1.68 15.18 -17.84
C ALA A 470 -1.18 16.44 -18.58
N PRO A 471 -0.34 16.27 -19.64
CA PRO A 471 0.24 17.38 -20.39
C PRO A 471 -0.77 18.31 -21.06
N ASN A 472 -1.98 17.82 -21.33
CA ASN A 472 -3.08 18.60 -21.91
C ASN A 472 -3.84 19.47 -20.88
N GLY A 473 -3.44 19.43 -19.61
CA GLY A 473 -4.04 20.21 -18.53
C GLY A 473 -5.26 19.58 -17.87
N TYR A 474 -5.61 18.34 -18.20
CA TYR A 474 -6.72 17.59 -17.60
C TYR A 474 -6.21 16.50 -16.68
N TYR A 475 -7.01 16.14 -15.68
CA TYR A 475 -6.72 15.02 -14.79
C TYR A 475 -7.03 13.69 -15.45
N ILE A 476 -6.18 12.68 -15.14
CA ILE A 476 -6.37 11.31 -15.62
C ILE A 476 -7.44 10.64 -14.76
N ARG A 477 -8.43 10.06 -15.41
CA ARG A 477 -9.46 9.20 -14.81
C ARG A 477 -9.60 7.90 -15.58
N ALA A 478 -10.27 6.90 -14.97
CA ALA A 478 -10.75 5.73 -15.69
C ALA A 478 -12.24 5.86 -15.97
N ASP A 479 -12.67 5.57 -17.20
CA ASP A 479 -14.08 5.47 -17.55
C ASP A 479 -14.73 4.17 -17.04
N SER A 480 -16.01 3.94 -17.31
CA SER A 480 -16.74 2.76 -16.88
C SER A 480 -16.25 1.45 -17.50
N SER A 481 -15.52 1.50 -18.61
CA SER A 481 -14.88 0.35 -19.26
C SER A 481 -13.45 0.12 -18.77
N GLY A 482 -12.93 1.01 -17.92
CA GLY A 482 -11.58 0.99 -17.39
C GLY A 482 -10.56 1.73 -18.28
N VAL A 483 -10.95 2.32 -19.38
CA VAL A 483 -10.02 3.06 -20.27
C VAL A 483 -9.54 4.34 -19.58
N LEU A 484 -8.23 4.61 -19.63
CA LEU A 484 -7.64 5.83 -19.10
C LEU A 484 -7.87 7.01 -20.05
N LEU A 485 -8.44 8.08 -19.50
CA LEU A 485 -8.74 9.32 -20.21
C LEU A 485 -8.18 10.53 -19.47
N ALA A 486 -7.61 11.49 -20.20
CA ALA A 486 -7.21 12.80 -19.68
C ALA A 486 -8.21 13.86 -20.16
N ASP A 487 -9.37 13.94 -19.51
CA ASP A 487 -10.50 14.79 -19.92
C ASP A 487 -11.23 15.46 -18.75
N SER A 488 -10.78 15.24 -17.49
CA SER A 488 -11.43 15.81 -16.31
C SER A 488 -10.80 17.16 -15.94
N GLU A 489 -11.59 18.23 -15.88
CA GLU A 489 -11.15 19.56 -15.44
C GLU A 489 -10.93 19.65 -13.92
N ALA A 490 -11.62 18.80 -13.17
CA ALA A 490 -11.58 18.77 -11.72
C ALA A 490 -11.27 17.35 -11.20
N ILE A 491 -10.74 17.25 -10.00
CA ILE A 491 -10.49 15.97 -9.36
C ILE A 491 -11.79 15.41 -8.82
N THR A 492 -12.23 14.30 -9.39
CA THR A 492 -13.34 13.47 -8.95
C THR A 492 -12.81 12.19 -8.28
N SER A 493 -13.70 11.36 -7.72
CA SER A 493 -13.32 10.05 -7.18
C SER A 493 -12.69 9.12 -8.23
N GLU A 494 -13.00 9.32 -9.53
CA GLU A 494 -12.45 8.54 -10.64
C GLU A 494 -11.02 8.98 -11.03
N CYS A 495 -10.59 10.18 -10.58
CA CYS A 495 -9.25 10.72 -10.79
C CYS A 495 -8.28 10.34 -9.66
N LEU A 496 -8.75 9.64 -8.62
CA LEU A 496 -7.94 9.25 -7.46
C LEU A 496 -7.35 7.86 -7.67
N TRP A 497 -6.04 7.80 -7.57
CA TRP A 497 -5.24 6.60 -7.78
C TRP A 497 -4.55 6.22 -6.47
N GLU A 498 -4.75 5.00 -6.04
CA GLU A 498 -3.93 4.35 -5.01
C GLU A 498 -2.57 3.99 -5.64
N PHE A 499 -1.44 4.19 -4.86
CA PHE A 499 -0.10 4.05 -5.43
C PHE A 499 0.94 3.53 -4.42
#